data_902e1ccae86adb07875abde83329b5e7
#
_entry.id   902e1ccae86adb07875abde83329b5e7
#
_cell.length_a   1.000
_cell.length_b   1.000
_cell.length_c   1.000
_cell.angle_alpha   90.00
_cell.angle_beta   90.00
_cell.angle_gamma   90.00
#
_symmetry.space_group_name_H-M   'P 1'
#
loop_
_entity.id
_entity.type
_entity.pdbx_description
1 polymer ?
#
loop_
_entity_poly.entity_id
_entity_poly.type
_entity_poly.pdbx_seq_one_letter_code
_entity_poly.pdbx_strand_id
1 'polypeptide(L)'
;KDLAVDSMAQEMNLLYDVNKENLISIACYTGDGELVEAVPLSAEKTGLDVTRQQWFTKAVNQMENFHFSTPHVQNLFDDPSYRYYWVISLSRAVELTTNGSAKLGVLLVDMNYSSMEQLLEKANTGTDSEYLYLMDADGEIIYHPKQKLIYAGLYEENNMETANWDDGSHKEYFHGEKRLVTVKTVSYTGWKIVSVMPMSVLNVGMYETRVLFV
;
A
#
# COMPACT_ATOMS: atom_id res chain seq x y z
N LYS A 1 6.29 -10.63 17.43
CA LYS A 1 5.91 -12.03 17.25
C LYS A 1 7.20 -12.84 17.11
N ASP A 2 7.29 -13.92 17.85
CA ASP A 2 8.42 -14.85 17.80
C ASP A 2 8.23 -15.81 16.62
N LEU A 3 9.27 -15.98 15.79
CA LEU A 3 9.31 -16.90 14.66
C LEU A 3 10.45 -17.89 14.88
N ALA A 4 10.10 -19.16 15.02
CA ALA A 4 11.09 -20.22 15.11
C ALA A 4 11.65 -20.53 13.73
N VAL A 5 12.98 -20.39 13.54
CA VAL A 5 13.64 -20.59 12.24
C VAL A 5 13.43 -22.01 11.72
N ASP A 6 13.41 -23.01 12.62
CA ASP A 6 13.27 -24.41 12.24
C ASP A 6 11.91 -24.79 11.61
N SER A 7 10.85 -24.04 11.92
CA SER A 7 9.49 -24.24 11.35
C SER A 7 9.10 -23.20 10.32
N MET A 8 9.93 -22.18 10.10
CA MET A 8 9.61 -20.97 9.31
C MET A 8 9.20 -21.32 7.88
N ALA A 9 9.96 -22.15 7.19
CA ALA A 9 9.68 -22.52 5.80
C ALA A 9 8.28 -23.15 5.66
N GLN A 10 7.92 -24.02 6.59
CA GLN A 10 6.60 -24.67 6.57
C GLN A 10 5.47 -23.67 6.82
N GLU A 11 5.63 -22.81 7.82
CA GLU A 11 4.64 -21.79 8.17
C GLU A 11 4.46 -20.76 7.04
N MET A 12 5.56 -20.30 6.43
CA MET A 12 5.54 -19.34 5.31
C MET A 12 4.91 -19.96 4.06
N ASN A 13 5.24 -21.21 3.73
CA ASN A 13 4.61 -21.91 2.60
C ASN A 13 3.10 -22.07 2.81
N LEU A 14 2.66 -22.48 4.01
CA LEU A 14 1.24 -22.59 4.32
C LEU A 14 0.52 -21.24 4.18
N LEU A 15 1.10 -20.17 4.72
CA LEU A 15 0.56 -18.82 4.64
C LEU A 15 0.46 -18.34 3.19
N TYR A 16 1.50 -18.60 2.39
CA TYR A 16 1.51 -18.27 0.98
C TYR A 16 0.44 -19.05 0.20
N ASP A 17 0.37 -20.37 0.36
CA ASP A 17 -0.56 -21.23 -0.39
C ASP A 17 -2.02 -20.86 -0.16
N VAL A 18 -2.37 -20.48 1.07
CA VAL A 18 -3.74 -20.02 1.41
C VAL A 18 -4.07 -18.67 0.80
N ASN A 19 -3.07 -17.81 0.58
CA ASN A 19 -3.25 -16.42 0.17
C ASN A 19 -2.62 -16.09 -1.20
N LYS A 20 -2.25 -17.08 -2.00
CA LYS A 20 -1.49 -16.92 -3.25
C LYS A 20 -2.13 -16.02 -4.31
N GLU A 21 -3.43 -15.78 -4.24
CA GLU A 21 -4.11 -14.83 -5.12
C GLU A 21 -3.79 -13.37 -4.77
N ASN A 22 -3.49 -13.11 -3.49
CA ASN A 22 -3.24 -11.78 -2.95
C ASN A 22 -1.77 -11.52 -2.61
N LEU A 23 -0.94 -12.56 -2.57
CA LEU A 23 0.48 -12.48 -2.22
C LEU A 23 1.36 -12.84 -3.42
N ILE A 24 2.44 -12.11 -3.57
CA ILE A 24 3.49 -12.41 -4.55
C ILE A 24 4.63 -13.16 -3.87
N SER A 25 5.09 -12.69 -2.71
CA SER A 25 6.15 -13.34 -1.95
C SER A 25 6.08 -13.03 -0.46
N ILE A 26 6.68 -13.89 0.33
CA ILE A 26 6.98 -13.67 1.75
C ILE A 26 8.45 -13.95 1.94
N ALA A 27 9.18 -13.07 2.57
CA ALA A 27 10.60 -13.24 2.87
C ALA A 27 10.91 -12.86 4.32
N CYS A 28 11.89 -13.51 4.90
CA CYS A 28 12.39 -13.19 6.22
C CYS A 28 13.91 -13.03 6.16
N TYR A 29 14.38 -11.93 6.71
CA TYR A 29 15.79 -11.58 6.78
C TYR A 29 16.27 -11.50 8.22
N THR A 30 17.56 -11.72 8.44
CA THR A 30 18.21 -11.37 9.71
C THR A 30 18.29 -9.86 9.86
N GLY A 31 18.57 -9.37 11.07
CA GLY A 31 18.85 -7.94 11.33
C GLY A 31 20.06 -7.39 10.57
N ASP A 32 20.92 -8.26 10.08
CA ASP A 32 22.10 -7.91 9.27
C ASP A 32 21.82 -7.98 7.75
N GLY A 33 20.60 -8.33 7.35
CA GLY A 33 20.14 -8.35 5.97
C GLY A 33 20.41 -9.66 5.21
N GLU A 34 20.74 -10.75 5.91
CA GLU A 34 20.88 -12.06 5.29
C GLU A 34 19.50 -12.72 5.15
N LEU A 35 19.23 -13.30 3.97
CA LEU A 35 17.99 -14.03 3.73
C LEU A 35 17.95 -15.30 4.58
N VAL A 36 16.91 -15.46 5.39
CA VAL A 36 16.65 -16.67 6.18
C VAL A 36 15.77 -17.63 5.39
N GLU A 37 14.66 -17.12 4.84
CA GLU A 37 13.68 -17.91 4.08
C GLU A 37 12.90 -17.00 3.16
N ALA A 38 12.48 -17.51 1.99
CA ALA A 38 11.58 -16.83 1.09
C ALA A 38 10.71 -17.81 0.30
N VAL A 39 9.45 -17.45 0.06
CA VAL A 39 8.47 -18.25 -0.67
C VAL A 39 7.62 -17.36 -1.57
N PRO A 40 7.20 -17.78 -2.74
CA PRO A 40 7.69 -18.93 -3.52
C PRO A 40 9.00 -18.62 -4.25
N LEU A 41 9.38 -17.33 -4.33
CA LEU A 41 10.60 -16.85 -4.98
C LEU A 41 11.72 -16.78 -3.93
N SER A 42 12.81 -17.48 -4.15
CA SER A 42 13.92 -17.57 -3.20
C SER A 42 15.28 -17.18 -3.79
N ALA A 43 15.36 -16.98 -5.11
CA ALA A 43 16.59 -16.56 -5.76
C ALA A 43 16.71 -15.04 -5.69
N GLU A 44 17.52 -14.54 -4.74
CA GLU A 44 17.79 -13.11 -4.64
C GLU A 44 18.56 -12.59 -5.85
N LYS A 45 18.23 -11.39 -6.28
CA LYS A 45 19.00 -10.68 -7.31
C LYS A 45 20.40 -10.36 -6.82
N THR A 46 21.38 -10.58 -7.68
CA THR A 46 22.78 -10.31 -7.35
C THR A 46 23.06 -8.82 -7.15
N GLY A 47 23.91 -8.52 -6.16
CA GLY A 47 24.36 -7.14 -5.87
C GLY A 47 23.36 -6.28 -5.10
N LEU A 48 22.29 -6.87 -4.58
CA LEU A 48 21.32 -6.18 -3.76
C LEU A 48 21.80 -6.11 -2.30
N ASP A 49 21.77 -4.89 -1.74
CA ASP A 49 21.98 -4.67 -0.31
C ASP A 49 20.63 -4.32 0.34
N VAL A 50 19.99 -5.32 0.93
CA VAL A 50 18.66 -5.15 1.56
C VAL A 50 18.70 -4.20 2.75
N THR A 51 19.85 -4.06 3.43
CA THR A 51 19.96 -3.18 4.60
C THR A 51 19.82 -1.69 4.23
N ARG A 52 20.00 -1.34 2.97
CA ARG A 52 19.80 0.01 2.43
C ARG A 52 18.40 0.25 1.89
N GLN A 53 17.58 -0.79 1.80
CA GLN A 53 16.20 -0.66 1.33
C GLN A 53 15.35 0.07 2.38
N GLN A 54 14.47 0.94 1.91
CA GLN A 54 13.64 1.77 2.80
C GLN A 54 12.73 0.92 3.71
N TRP A 55 12.17 -0.18 3.17
CA TRP A 55 11.33 -1.09 3.94
C TRP A 55 12.11 -1.74 5.10
N PHE A 56 13.40 -2.11 4.86
CA PHE A 56 14.24 -2.72 5.87
C PHE A 56 14.62 -1.71 6.96
N THR A 57 15.12 -0.54 6.56
CA THR A 57 15.53 0.51 7.50
C THR A 57 14.38 1.02 8.35
N LYS A 58 13.17 1.16 7.78
CA LYS A 58 11.96 1.50 8.55
C LYS A 58 11.62 0.43 9.58
N ALA A 59 11.63 -0.86 9.19
CA ALA A 59 11.32 -1.96 10.08
C ALA A 59 12.29 -2.06 11.26
N VAL A 60 13.59 -1.88 11.02
CA VAL A 60 14.63 -1.93 12.07
C VAL A 60 14.56 -0.71 12.99
N ASN A 61 14.31 0.48 12.45
CA ASN A 61 14.30 1.73 13.24
C ASN A 61 13.00 1.95 14.02
N GLN A 62 11.89 1.36 13.58
CA GLN A 62 10.56 1.50 14.18
C GLN A 62 9.92 0.11 14.35
N MET A 63 10.53 -0.72 15.18
CA MET A 63 10.29 -2.17 15.28
C MET A 63 8.84 -2.55 15.62
N GLU A 64 8.10 -1.68 16.31
CA GLU A 64 6.73 -1.99 16.76
C GLU A 64 5.68 -1.78 15.66
N ASN A 65 6.05 -1.07 14.59
CA ASN A 65 5.12 -0.65 13.54
C ASN A 65 5.10 -1.61 12.36
N PHE A 66 3.97 -1.62 11.66
CA PHE A 66 3.89 -2.11 10.28
C PHE A 66 4.25 -0.98 9.33
N HIS A 67 5.06 -1.28 8.32
CA HIS A 67 5.47 -0.32 7.32
C HIS A 67 4.99 -0.77 5.96
N PHE A 68 4.22 0.06 5.29
CA PHE A 68 3.74 -0.19 3.94
C PHE A 68 4.53 0.66 2.94
N SER A 69 4.88 0.07 1.81
CA SER A 69 5.44 0.82 0.68
C SER A 69 4.33 1.37 -0.20
N THR A 70 4.67 2.33 -1.05
CA THR A 70 3.86 2.66 -2.23
C THR A 70 3.99 1.55 -3.29
N PRO A 71 3.08 1.48 -4.30
CA PRO A 71 3.15 0.50 -5.36
C PRO A 71 4.47 0.59 -6.13
N HIS A 72 5.12 -0.54 -6.31
CA HIS A 72 6.38 -0.65 -7.06
C HIS A 72 6.53 -2.04 -7.69
N VAL A 73 7.47 -2.18 -8.59
CA VAL A 73 7.81 -3.48 -9.16
C VAL A 73 8.67 -4.25 -8.16
N GLN A 74 8.29 -5.51 -7.87
CA GLN A 74 9.11 -6.41 -7.06
C GLN A 74 10.53 -6.50 -7.64
N ASN A 75 11.54 -6.21 -6.82
CA ASN A 75 12.92 -6.06 -7.26
C ASN A 75 13.94 -6.89 -6.45
N LEU A 76 13.50 -7.71 -5.51
CA LEU A 76 14.38 -8.49 -4.63
C LEU A 76 14.72 -9.86 -5.20
N PHE A 77 13.76 -10.51 -5.86
CA PHE A 77 13.87 -11.87 -6.33
C PHE A 77 13.76 -11.97 -7.85
N ASP A 78 14.52 -12.92 -8.41
CA ASP A 78 14.39 -13.31 -9.80
C ASP A 78 13.18 -14.25 -9.98
N ASP A 79 12.32 -13.97 -10.94
CA ASP A 79 11.30 -14.90 -11.40
C ASP A 79 11.83 -15.68 -12.62
N PRO A 80 11.89 -17.02 -12.54
CA PRO A 80 12.30 -17.86 -13.69
C PRO A 80 11.44 -17.63 -14.94
N SER A 81 10.22 -17.14 -14.77
CA SER A 81 9.30 -16.82 -15.87
C SER A 81 9.45 -15.38 -16.40
N TYR A 82 10.42 -14.61 -15.89
CA TYR A 82 10.68 -13.21 -16.25
C TYR A 82 9.44 -12.30 -16.13
N ARG A 83 8.54 -12.58 -15.19
CA ARG A 83 7.36 -11.76 -14.95
C ARG A 83 7.70 -10.59 -14.04
N TYR A 84 7.05 -9.47 -14.30
CA TYR A 84 7.10 -8.29 -13.44
C TYR A 84 5.83 -8.24 -12.60
N TYR A 85 6.01 -8.15 -11.30
CA TYR A 85 4.91 -8.04 -10.35
C TYR A 85 4.88 -6.64 -9.75
N TRP A 86 3.76 -5.98 -9.88
CA TRP A 86 3.48 -4.78 -9.10
C TRP A 86 3.01 -5.20 -7.71
N VAL A 87 3.68 -4.67 -6.70
CA VAL A 87 3.46 -5.03 -5.29
C VAL A 87 3.32 -3.81 -4.41
N ILE A 88 2.67 -4.01 -3.27
CA ILE A 88 2.80 -3.18 -2.08
C ILE A 88 3.47 -4.06 -1.04
N SER A 89 4.61 -3.62 -0.53
CA SER A 89 5.36 -4.38 0.46
C SER A 89 4.96 -3.97 1.87
N LEU A 90 4.65 -4.94 2.69
CA LEU A 90 4.50 -4.81 4.13
C LEU A 90 5.77 -5.31 4.79
N SER A 91 6.42 -4.49 5.60
CA SER A 91 7.57 -4.90 6.39
C SER A 91 7.37 -4.68 7.88
N ARG A 92 7.99 -5.54 8.69
CA ARG A 92 7.97 -5.45 10.15
C ARG A 92 9.17 -6.16 10.77
N ALA A 93 9.70 -5.59 11.85
CA ALA A 93 10.65 -6.30 12.71
C ALA A 93 9.96 -7.48 13.41
N VAL A 94 10.67 -8.59 13.49
CA VAL A 94 10.26 -9.83 14.15
C VAL A 94 11.40 -10.35 15.02
N GLU A 95 11.07 -11.18 15.97
CA GLU A 95 12.06 -11.92 16.76
C GLU A 95 12.26 -13.30 16.13
N LEU A 96 13.50 -13.59 15.75
CA LEU A 96 13.91 -14.88 15.21
C LEU A 96 14.51 -15.73 16.33
N THR A 97 13.93 -16.90 16.58
CA THR A 97 14.45 -17.84 17.59
C THR A 97 15.15 -19.00 16.91
N THR A 98 16.43 -19.15 17.23
CA THR A 98 17.27 -20.29 16.79
C THR A 98 17.93 -20.89 18.00
N ASN A 99 17.70 -22.19 18.26
CA ASN A 99 18.28 -22.92 19.39
C ASN A 99 18.11 -22.19 20.76
N GLY A 100 16.95 -21.56 20.97
CA GLY A 100 16.64 -20.80 22.19
C GLY A 100 17.30 -19.42 22.28
N SER A 101 17.99 -18.97 21.24
CA SER A 101 18.54 -17.62 21.15
C SER A 101 17.67 -16.75 20.26
N ALA A 102 17.26 -15.61 20.79
CA ALA A 102 16.45 -14.62 20.08
C ALA A 102 17.34 -13.59 19.40
N LYS A 103 17.07 -13.30 18.13
CA LYS A 103 17.74 -12.26 17.33
C LYS A 103 16.71 -11.42 16.57
N LEU A 104 17.11 -10.21 16.22
CA LEU A 104 16.30 -9.37 15.35
C LEU A 104 16.24 -9.96 13.95
N GLY A 105 15.04 -9.96 13.38
CA GLY A 105 14.78 -10.23 11.97
C GLY A 105 13.82 -9.20 11.38
N VAL A 106 13.66 -9.24 10.07
CA VAL A 106 12.70 -8.43 9.33
C VAL A 106 11.88 -9.33 8.43
N LEU A 107 10.56 -9.33 8.64
CA LEU A 107 9.60 -9.98 7.76
C LEU A 107 9.18 -8.99 6.68
N LEU A 108 9.17 -9.45 5.43
CA LEU A 108 8.69 -8.73 4.27
C LEU A 108 7.59 -9.55 3.59
N VAL A 109 6.47 -8.92 3.29
CA VAL A 109 5.35 -9.53 2.55
C VAL A 109 5.02 -8.65 1.36
N ASP A 110 5.22 -9.17 0.15
CA ASP A 110 4.84 -8.51 -1.08
C ASP A 110 3.42 -8.89 -1.47
N MET A 111 2.51 -7.94 -1.37
CA MET A 111 1.10 -8.10 -1.74
C MET A 111 0.90 -7.76 -3.21
N ASN A 112 0.05 -8.54 -3.89
CA ASN A 112 -0.32 -8.31 -5.28
C ASN A 112 -1.12 -7.00 -5.42
N TYR A 113 -0.50 -5.99 -6.04
CA TYR A 113 -1.15 -4.70 -6.25
C TYR A 113 -2.41 -4.80 -7.12
N SER A 114 -2.43 -5.69 -8.13
CA SER A 114 -3.60 -5.86 -9.00
C SER A 114 -4.86 -6.27 -8.25
N SER A 115 -4.73 -7.07 -7.20
CA SER A 115 -5.90 -7.46 -6.37
C SER A 115 -6.49 -6.27 -5.64
N MET A 116 -5.65 -5.38 -5.13
CA MET A 116 -6.08 -4.14 -4.48
C MET A 116 -6.66 -3.15 -5.50
N GLU A 117 -5.99 -2.97 -6.63
CA GLU A 117 -6.44 -2.11 -7.72
C GLU A 117 -7.86 -2.48 -8.18
N GLN A 118 -8.13 -3.76 -8.45
CA GLN A 118 -9.46 -4.25 -8.83
C GLN A 118 -10.54 -3.97 -7.78
N LEU A 119 -10.19 -4.07 -6.49
CA LEU A 119 -11.11 -3.75 -5.41
C LEU A 119 -11.45 -2.26 -5.39
N LEU A 120 -10.45 -1.41 -5.54
CA LEU A 120 -10.61 0.04 -5.53
C LEU A 120 -11.29 0.56 -6.80
N GLU A 121 -11.03 -0.05 -7.96
CA GLU A 121 -11.76 0.24 -9.20
C GLU A 121 -13.26 -0.06 -9.07
N LYS A 122 -13.64 -1.14 -8.41
CA LYS A 122 -15.06 -1.46 -8.13
C LYS A 122 -15.70 -0.44 -7.19
N ALA A 123 -14.96 0.15 -6.29
CA ALA A 123 -15.44 1.20 -5.39
C ALA A 123 -15.58 2.55 -6.11
N ASN A 124 -14.83 2.77 -7.20
CA ASN A 124 -14.92 3.95 -8.05
C ASN A 124 -16.05 3.79 -9.09
N THR A 125 -17.30 3.87 -8.63
CA THR A 125 -18.49 3.79 -9.49
C THR A 125 -18.97 5.14 -10.01
N GLY A 126 -18.28 6.22 -9.62
CA GLY A 126 -18.60 7.60 -9.99
C GLY A 126 -18.23 7.96 -11.42
N THR A 127 -18.43 9.23 -11.73
CA THR A 127 -17.99 9.83 -13.00
C THR A 127 -16.49 10.17 -12.93
N ASP A 128 -15.91 10.62 -14.05
CA ASP A 128 -14.48 11.07 -14.07
C ASP A 128 -14.21 12.23 -13.10
N SER A 129 -15.23 12.93 -12.66
CA SER A 129 -15.16 14.06 -11.73
C SER A 129 -15.46 13.68 -10.28
N GLU A 130 -16.07 12.52 -10.04
CA GLU A 130 -16.35 11.95 -8.72
C GLU A 130 -15.54 10.67 -8.55
N TYR A 131 -14.58 10.69 -7.68
CA TYR A 131 -13.70 9.55 -7.50
C TYR A 131 -13.17 9.44 -6.08
N LEU A 132 -12.64 8.28 -5.75
CA LEU A 132 -11.84 8.07 -4.55
C LEU A 132 -10.41 7.66 -4.93
N TYR A 133 -9.47 8.07 -4.10
CA TYR A 133 -8.10 7.62 -4.15
C TYR A 133 -7.60 7.22 -2.76
N LEU A 134 -6.49 6.53 -2.73
CA LEU A 134 -5.84 6.02 -1.52
C LEU A 134 -4.42 6.56 -1.46
N MET A 135 -4.03 7.08 -0.31
CA MET A 135 -2.67 7.53 -0.03
C MET A 135 -2.19 7.01 1.33
N ASP A 136 -0.89 7.02 1.55
CA ASP A 136 -0.32 6.75 2.86
C ASP A 136 -0.42 7.98 3.79
N ALA A 137 0.10 7.86 5.00
CA ALA A 137 0.07 8.93 5.99
C ALA A 137 0.92 10.15 5.59
N ASP A 138 1.91 9.96 4.73
CA ASP A 138 2.82 11.00 4.24
C ASP A 138 2.29 11.68 2.95
N GLY A 139 1.17 11.21 2.43
CA GLY A 139 0.52 11.75 1.23
C GLY A 139 0.98 11.10 -0.08
N GLU A 140 1.79 10.04 -0.02
CA GLU A 140 2.16 9.29 -1.21
C GLU A 140 0.97 8.48 -1.73
N ILE A 141 0.67 8.61 -3.03
CA ILE A 141 -0.48 7.95 -3.65
C ILE A 141 -0.22 6.45 -3.78
N ILE A 142 -1.11 5.65 -3.16
CA ILE A 142 -1.12 4.18 -3.27
C ILE A 142 -1.98 3.76 -4.46
N TYR A 143 -3.15 4.39 -4.63
CA TYR A 143 -4.05 4.17 -5.74
C TYR A 143 -4.75 5.47 -6.14
N HIS A 144 -4.84 5.72 -7.43
CA HIS A 144 -5.64 6.79 -8.00
C HIS A 144 -6.24 6.34 -9.34
N PRO A 145 -7.51 6.63 -9.68
CA PRO A 145 -8.10 6.22 -10.96
C PRO A 145 -7.37 6.82 -12.17
N LYS A 146 -6.69 7.96 -11.99
CA LYS A 146 -5.85 8.62 -13.00
C LYS A 146 -4.35 8.43 -12.78
N GLN A 147 -3.94 7.35 -12.12
CA GLN A 147 -2.54 7.14 -11.70
C GLN A 147 -1.55 7.16 -12.86
N LYS A 148 -1.93 6.64 -14.03
CA LYS A 148 -1.09 6.69 -15.24
C LYS A 148 -0.83 8.12 -15.71
N LEU A 149 -1.81 9.01 -15.58
CA LEU A 149 -1.66 10.43 -15.92
C LEU A 149 -0.78 11.15 -14.90
N ILE A 150 -0.90 10.80 -13.62
CA ILE A 150 -0.05 11.35 -12.55
C ILE A 150 1.40 10.98 -12.79
N TYR A 151 1.70 9.71 -13.08
CA TYR A 151 3.07 9.27 -13.40
C TYR A 151 3.64 9.92 -14.68
N ALA A 152 2.78 10.23 -15.64
CA ALA A 152 3.18 10.94 -16.85
C ALA A 152 3.32 12.47 -16.64
N GLY A 153 3.02 12.99 -15.46
CA GLY A 153 3.00 14.43 -15.18
C GLY A 153 1.89 15.21 -15.91
N LEU A 154 0.84 14.49 -16.36
CA LEU A 154 -0.29 15.07 -17.09
C LEU A 154 -1.50 15.36 -16.18
N TYR A 155 -1.47 14.93 -14.95
CA TYR A 155 -2.49 15.18 -13.93
C TYR A 155 -1.83 15.37 -12.58
N GLU A 156 -2.30 16.34 -11.81
CA GLU A 156 -1.87 16.59 -10.44
C GLU A 156 -3.06 16.39 -9.49
N GLU A 157 -2.78 15.88 -8.30
CA GLU A 157 -3.74 15.78 -7.21
C GLU A 157 -3.21 16.54 -5.98
N ASN A 158 -4.12 17.02 -5.13
CA ASN A 158 -3.77 17.77 -3.92
C ASN A 158 -3.46 16.83 -2.73
N ASN A 159 -2.83 15.70 -3.00
CA ASN A 159 -2.58 14.65 -2.01
C ASN A 159 -1.67 15.11 -0.86
N MET A 160 -0.65 15.89 -1.14
CA MET A 160 0.33 16.32 -0.13
C MET A 160 -0.30 17.28 0.90
N GLU A 161 -1.19 18.18 0.47
CA GLU A 161 -1.92 19.06 1.39
C GLU A 161 -3.01 18.28 2.13
N THR A 162 -3.76 17.45 1.39
CA THR A 162 -4.84 16.61 1.94
C THR A 162 -4.34 15.64 3.00
N ALA A 163 -3.09 15.19 2.93
CA ALA A 163 -2.47 14.34 3.94
C ALA A 163 -2.46 14.96 5.34
N ASN A 164 -2.43 16.28 5.43
CA ASN A 164 -2.43 17.02 6.69
C ASN A 164 -3.84 17.29 7.25
N TRP A 165 -4.90 16.91 6.52
CA TRP A 165 -6.27 17.14 6.97
C TRP A 165 -6.74 16.03 7.90
N ASP A 166 -7.56 16.44 8.89
CA ASP A 166 -8.26 15.51 9.76
C ASP A 166 -9.37 14.77 9.01
N ASP A 167 -9.82 13.64 9.58
CA ASP A 167 -10.99 12.91 9.10
C ASP A 167 -12.22 13.83 9.04
N GLY A 168 -12.94 13.80 7.94
CA GLY A 168 -14.12 14.60 7.70
C GLY A 168 -14.17 15.19 6.31
N SER A 169 -15.11 16.12 6.12
CA SER A 169 -15.35 16.75 4.82
C SER A 169 -14.80 18.18 4.80
N HIS A 170 -14.01 18.47 3.77
CA HIS A 170 -13.31 19.73 3.56
C HIS A 170 -13.71 20.32 2.22
N LYS A 171 -13.81 21.64 2.15
CA LYS A 171 -14.02 22.37 0.89
C LYS A 171 -12.67 22.86 0.41
N GLU A 172 -12.35 22.57 -0.83
CA GLU A 172 -11.13 23.07 -1.45
C GLU A 172 -11.41 23.76 -2.78
N TYR A 173 -10.45 24.57 -3.22
CA TYR A 173 -10.41 25.13 -4.56
C TYR A 173 -9.10 24.67 -5.22
N PHE A 174 -9.22 23.80 -6.21
CA PHE A 174 -8.07 23.18 -6.83
C PHE A 174 -8.22 23.15 -8.36
N HIS A 175 -7.22 23.63 -9.09
CA HIS A 175 -7.22 23.76 -10.54
C HIS A 175 -8.49 24.45 -11.12
N GLY A 176 -8.95 25.52 -10.47
CA GLY A 176 -10.10 26.28 -10.93
C GLY A 176 -11.45 25.68 -10.56
N GLU A 177 -11.50 24.57 -9.84
CA GLU A 177 -12.72 23.88 -9.44
C GLU A 177 -12.90 23.89 -7.93
N LYS A 178 -14.15 24.13 -7.49
CA LYS A 178 -14.53 23.95 -6.09
C LYS A 178 -14.93 22.50 -5.87
N ARG A 179 -14.28 21.84 -4.91
CA ARG A 179 -14.49 20.43 -4.61
C ARG A 179 -14.86 20.25 -3.14
N LEU A 180 -15.66 19.23 -2.87
CA LEU A 180 -15.82 18.63 -1.55
C LEU A 180 -14.92 17.43 -1.47
N VAL A 181 -14.01 17.43 -0.49
CA VAL A 181 -13.04 16.36 -0.27
C VAL A 181 -13.32 15.75 1.10
N THR A 182 -13.59 14.46 1.13
CA THR A 182 -13.83 13.72 2.37
C THR A 182 -12.67 12.78 2.64
N VAL A 183 -12.04 12.94 3.80
CA VAL A 183 -10.89 12.15 4.25
C VAL A 183 -11.33 11.16 5.32
N LYS A 184 -10.90 9.93 5.20
CA LYS A 184 -11.06 8.88 6.21
C LYS A 184 -9.78 8.11 6.42
N THR A 185 -9.25 8.16 7.64
CA THR A 185 -8.05 7.41 8.03
C THR A 185 -8.41 5.96 8.35
N VAL A 186 -7.67 5.03 7.76
CA VAL A 186 -7.71 3.60 8.09
C VAL A 186 -6.81 3.38 9.29
N SER A 187 -7.40 3.13 10.45
CA SER A 187 -6.70 3.12 11.74
C SER A 187 -5.53 2.12 11.82
N TYR A 188 -5.62 1.01 11.10
CA TYR A 188 -4.62 -0.05 11.17
C TYR A 188 -3.35 0.24 10.35
N THR A 189 -3.49 0.92 9.22
CA THR A 189 -2.38 1.23 8.29
C THR A 189 -1.92 2.68 8.39
N GLY A 190 -2.76 3.57 8.90
CA GLY A 190 -2.59 5.01 8.80
C GLY A 190 -2.87 5.57 7.39
N TRP A 191 -3.29 4.72 6.46
CA TRP A 191 -3.66 5.15 5.12
C TRP A 191 -4.91 6.03 5.15
N LYS A 192 -5.03 6.90 4.18
CA LYS A 192 -6.20 7.78 4.02
C LYS A 192 -6.94 7.43 2.75
N ILE A 193 -8.22 7.11 2.89
CA ILE A 193 -9.17 7.04 1.78
C ILE A 193 -9.71 8.45 1.58
N VAL A 194 -9.59 8.97 0.37
CA VAL A 194 -10.01 10.33 0.01
C VAL A 194 -11.04 10.26 -1.09
N SER A 195 -12.24 10.79 -0.82
CA SER A 195 -13.31 10.94 -1.81
C SER A 195 -13.36 12.38 -2.28
N VAL A 196 -13.34 12.57 -3.58
CA VAL A 196 -13.40 13.89 -4.23
C VAL A 196 -14.70 14.02 -5.01
N MET A 197 -15.41 15.12 -4.81
CA MET A 197 -16.67 15.44 -5.48
C MET A 197 -16.71 16.93 -5.86
N PRO A 198 -16.93 17.28 -7.13
CA PRO A 198 -17.15 18.66 -7.54
C PRO A 198 -18.38 19.27 -6.85
N MET A 199 -18.26 20.49 -6.36
CA MET A 199 -19.40 21.21 -5.75
C MET A 199 -20.54 21.46 -6.73
N SER A 200 -20.27 21.52 -8.04
CA SER A 200 -21.27 21.64 -9.10
C SER A 200 -22.25 20.48 -9.10
N VAL A 201 -21.78 19.25 -8.87
CA VAL A 201 -22.61 18.03 -8.81
C VAL A 201 -23.56 18.08 -7.61
N LEU A 202 -23.08 18.52 -6.44
CA LEU A 202 -23.90 18.67 -5.23
C LEU A 202 -25.05 19.67 -5.43
N ASN A 203 -24.80 20.76 -6.14
CA ASN A 203 -25.82 21.76 -6.41
C ASN A 203 -26.94 21.24 -7.32
N VAL A 204 -26.64 20.43 -8.32
CA VAL A 204 -27.65 19.81 -9.23
C VAL A 204 -28.57 18.88 -8.44
N GLY A 205 -28.03 18.00 -7.58
CA GLY A 205 -28.84 17.11 -6.75
C GLY A 205 -29.77 17.84 -5.77
N MET A 206 -29.37 19.02 -5.29
CA MET A 206 -30.24 19.87 -4.44
C MET A 206 -31.35 20.56 -5.22
N TYR A 207 -31.16 20.87 -6.49
CA TYR A 207 -32.22 21.44 -7.36
C TYR A 207 -33.25 20.39 -7.74
N GLU A 208 -32.82 19.16 -8.06
CA GLU A 208 -33.76 18.08 -8.38
C GLU A 208 -34.64 17.70 -7.19
N THR A 209 -34.12 17.70 -5.97
CA THR A 209 -34.91 17.44 -4.75
C THR A 209 -35.89 18.57 -4.46
N ARG A 210 -35.60 19.82 -4.80
CA ARG A 210 -36.51 20.96 -4.61
C ARG A 210 -37.67 21.00 -5.60
N VAL A 211 -37.45 20.48 -6.81
CA VAL A 211 -38.51 20.45 -7.87
C VAL A 211 -39.53 19.33 -7.58
N LEU A 212 -39.20 18.33 -6.79
CA LEU A 212 -40.11 17.24 -6.40
C LEU A 212 -41.04 17.57 -5.21
N PHE A 213 -40.86 18.73 -4.56
CA PHE A 213 -41.67 19.18 -3.40
C PHE A 213 -42.47 20.48 -3.64
N VAL A 214 -42.80 20.82 -4.89
CA VAL A 214 -43.70 21.93 -5.23
C VAL A 214 -45.02 21.42 -5.82
#